data_4ce1a7606bd335621fc0f7f989355a6f
#
_entry.id   4ce1a7606bd335621fc0f7f989355a6f
#
_cell.length_a   1.000
_cell.length_b   1.000
_cell.length_c   1.000
_cell.angle_alpha   90.00
_cell.angle_beta   90.00
_cell.angle_gamma   90.00
#
_symmetry.space_group_name_H-M   'P 1'
#
loop_
_entity.id
_entity.type
_entity.pdbx_description
1 polymer ?
#
loop_
_entity_poly.entity_id
_entity_poly.type
_entity_poly.pdbx_seq_one_letter_code
_entity_poly.pdbx_strand_id
1 'polypeptide(L)'
;TGFEEPIQYGLLKGRVEPEEHSMVHAEDFIIQKVKEDRNLIILAMGAMTNLAMAFLKEPALMREVRIIGMGGSFLNSSPEWNILCDPEAASIVMERSGWLIMMGLDVTKFLRMDEKRLKAWKDRKDKRMDYFLEGVRLFQEATGYPVTFHDVLLVAYLIDSRVVTLKKGHFAVELSGRLTRGTMVDMTNYYEINPEVETDFQFAQSVDLERFYRIVDTYF
;
A
#
# COMPACT_ATOMS: atom_id res chain seq x y z
N THR A 1 -16.99 -4.97 -4.48
CA THR A 1 -18.16 -4.22 -4.05
C THR A 1 -17.72 -2.89 -3.42
N GLY A 2 -17.30 -1.99 -4.23
CA GLY A 2 -17.01 -0.63 -3.86
C GLY A 2 -18.23 0.25 -4.09
N PHE A 3 -18.05 1.54 -3.96
CA PHE A 3 -19.00 2.53 -4.43
C PHE A 3 -19.11 2.41 -5.96
N GLU A 4 -20.30 2.63 -6.53
CA GLU A 4 -20.50 2.63 -7.98
C GLU A 4 -19.60 3.64 -8.68
N GLU A 5 -19.32 4.78 -8.00
CA GLU A 5 -18.33 5.77 -8.40
C GLU A 5 -17.30 5.96 -7.28
N PRO A 6 -16.00 6.23 -7.60
CA PRO A 6 -15.02 6.59 -6.57
C PRO A 6 -15.50 7.79 -5.75
N ILE A 7 -15.32 7.74 -4.43
CA ILE A 7 -15.77 8.81 -3.51
C ILE A 7 -15.24 10.18 -3.94
N GLN A 8 -13.98 10.22 -4.41
CA GLN A 8 -13.30 11.43 -4.85
C GLN A 8 -13.65 11.85 -6.29
N TYR A 9 -14.53 11.12 -6.99
CA TYR A 9 -14.91 11.45 -8.37
C TYR A 9 -15.49 12.86 -8.50
N GLY A 10 -16.19 13.34 -7.48
CA GLY A 10 -16.67 14.71 -7.44
C GLY A 10 -15.59 15.79 -7.58
N LEU A 11 -14.32 15.50 -7.21
CA LEU A 11 -13.18 16.39 -7.44
C LEU A 11 -12.83 16.54 -8.91
N LEU A 12 -13.04 15.48 -9.70
CA LEU A 12 -12.65 15.41 -11.12
C LEU A 12 -13.80 15.79 -12.05
N LYS A 13 -15.03 15.74 -11.57
CA LYS A 13 -16.22 15.98 -12.39
C LYS A 13 -16.18 17.34 -13.08
N GLY A 14 -16.13 17.33 -14.41
CA GLY A 14 -16.05 18.53 -15.26
C GLY A 14 -14.70 19.25 -15.23
N ARG A 15 -13.65 18.66 -14.67
CA ARG A 15 -12.29 19.22 -14.60
C ARG A 15 -11.27 18.46 -15.45
N VAL A 16 -11.56 17.21 -15.76
CA VAL A 16 -10.68 16.33 -16.55
C VAL A 16 -11.52 15.68 -17.64
N GLU A 17 -11.16 15.94 -18.89
CA GLU A 17 -11.65 15.13 -20.01
C GLU A 17 -10.90 13.80 -19.98
N PRO A 18 -11.59 12.67 -20.26
CA PRO A 18 -10.91 11.39 -20.36
C PRO A 18 -9.88 11.45 -21.49
N GLU A 19 -8.60 11.45 -21.15
CA GLU A 19 -7.56 11.24 -22.16
C GLU A 19 -7.72 9.84 -22.77
N GLU A 20 -7.35 9.68 -24.06
CA GLU A 20 -7.25 8.35 -24.65
C GLU A 20 -6.32 7.48 -23.79
N HIS A 21 -6.84 6.42 -23.22
CA HIS A 21 -6.05 5.53 -22.37
C HIS A 21 -4.91 4.91 -23.18
N SER A 22 -3.74 4.87 -22.60
CA SER A 22 -2.62 4.12 -23.16
C SER A 22 -3.04 2.68 -23.43
N MET A 23 -2.72 2.16 -24.64
CA MET A 23 -2.94 0.75 -24.99
C MET A 23 -1.94 -0.19 -24.30
N VAL A 24 -1.02 0.35 -23.49
CA VAL A 24 -0.03 -0.44 -22.75
C VAL A 24 -0.66 -0.93 -21.46
N HIS A 25 -0.66 -2.23 -21.23
CA HIS A 25 -1.10 -2.81 -19.98
C HIS A 25 -0.18 -2.39 -18.81
N ALA A 26 -0.75 -2.23 -17.62
CA ALA A 26 -0.01 -1.73 -16.45
C ALA A 26 1.20 -2.62 -16.11
N GLU A 27 1.05 -3.93 -16.19
CA GLU A 27 2.13 -4.87 -15.93
C GLU A 27 3.27 -4.76 -16.96
N ASP A 28 2.97 -4.50 -18.23
CA ASP A 28 3.98 -4.30 -19.27
C ASP A 28 4.72 -2.98 -19.07
N PHE A 29 4.02 -1.94 -18.65
CA PHE A 29 4.63 -0.66 -18.23
C PHE A 29 5.58 -0.85 -17.03
N ILE A 30 5.15 -1.60 -16.00
CA ILE A 30 6.00 -1.91 -14.85
C ILE A 30 7.28 -2.63 -15.32
N ILE A 31 7.14 -3.69 -16.11
CA ILE A 31 8.27 -4.46 -16.65
C ILE A 31 9.22 -3.56 -17.43
N GLN A 32 8.67 -2.70 -18.30
CA GLN A 32 9.46 -1.74 -19.06
C GLN A 32 10.26 -0.82 -18.12
N LYS A 33 9.61 -0.20 -17.13
CA LYS A 33 10.29 0.71 -16.19
C LYS A 33 11.38 0.03 -15.37
N VAL A 34 11.15 -1.21 -14.94
CA VAL A 34 12.18 -2.00 -14.26
C VAL A 34 13.35 -2.34 -15.18
N LYS A 35 13.12 -2.58 -16.48
CA LYS A 35 14.20 -2.78 -17.46
C LYS A 35 15.02 -1.50 -17.69
N GLU A 36 14.36 -0.34 -17.68
CA GLU A 36 14.99 0.98 -17.82
C GLU A 36 15.83 1.38 -16.59
N ASP A 37 15.33 1.09 -15.38
CA ASP A 37 16.03 1.39 -14.12
C ASP A 37 15.94 0.23 -13.13
N ARG A 38 17.06 -0.49 -12.95
CA ARG A 38 17.16 -1.61 -12.00
C ARG A 38 17.16 -1.17 -10.53
N ASN A 39 17.33 0.10 -10.24
CA ASN A 39 17.28 0.65 -8.89
C ASN A 39 15.89 1.15 -8.49
N LEU A 40 14.91 1.01 -9.39
CA LEU A 40 13.54 1.40 -9.13
C LEU A 40 13.00 0.75 -7.85
N ILE A 41 12.27 1.53 -7.07
CA ILE A 41 11.47 1.05 -5.94
C ILE A 41 10.01 1.21 -6.30
N ILE A 42 9.24 0.14 -6.19
CA ILE A 42 7.81 0.17 -6.44
C ILE A 42 7.08 0.38 -5.11
N LEU A 43 6.21 1.40 -5.06
CA LEU A 43 5.27 1.61 -3.95
C LEU A 43 3.90 1.06 -4.36
N ALA A 44 3.52 -0.08 -3.77
CA ALA A 44 2.23 -0.72 -4.01
C ALA A 44 1.19 -0.21 -3.00
N MET A 45 0.25 0.62 -3.48
CA MET A 45 -0.74 1.33 -2.63
C MET A 45 -2.17 0.80 -2.81
N GLY A 46 -2.34 -0.33 -3.47
CA GLY A 46 -3.63 -0.97 -3.72
C GLY A 46 -3.48 -2.48 -3.91
N ALA A 47 -4.49 -3.11 -4.50
CA ALA A 47 -4.42 -4.53 -4.85
C ALA A 47 -3.20 -4.83 -5.74
N MET A 48 -2.55 -5.96 -5.50
CA MET A 48 -1.27 -6.31 -6.14
C MET A 48 -1.43 -6.96 -7.52
N THR A 49 -2.61 -6.89 -8.14
CA THR A 49 -2.93 -7.55 -9.42
C THR A 49 -1.91 -7.24 -10.51
N ASN A 50 -1.59 -5.97 -10.73
CA ASN A 50 -0.63 -5.57 -11.76
C ASN A 50 0.79 -6.07 -11.48
N LEU A 51 1.20 -6.09 -10.22
CA LEU A 51 2.49 -6.65 -9.80
C LEU A 51 2.54 -8.15 -10.02
N ALA A 52 1.49 -8.88 -9.60
CA ALA A 52 1.40 -10.32 -9.80
C ALA A 52 1.48 -10.68 -11.29
N MET A 53 0.78 -9.96 -12.15
CA MET A 53 0.85 -10.14 -13.59
C MET A 53 2.27 -9.90 -14.13
N ALA A 54 2.97 -8.87 -13.63
CA ALA A 54 4.37 -8.63 -13.99
C ALA A 54 5.29 -9.78 -13.53
N PHE A 55 5.09 -10.31 -12.31
CA PHE A 55 5.81 -11.49 -11.81
C PHE A 55 5.55 -12.75 -12.62
N LEU A 56 4.32 -12.94 -13.13
CA LEU A 56 3.99 -14.08 -13.99
C LEU A 56 4.63 -13.97 -15.37
N LYS A 57 4.76 -12.74 -15.92
CA LYS A 57 5.38 -12.50 -17.23
C LYS A 57 6.92 -12.56 -17.18
N GLU A 58 7.52 -11.95 -16.16
CA GLU A 58 8.99 -11.78 -16.07
C GLU A 58 9.50 -12.10 -14.64
N PRO A 59 9.38 -13.37 -14.19
CA PRO A 59 9.63 -13.74 -12.80
C PRO A 59 11.06 -13.44 -12.33
N ALA A 60 12.07 -13.72 -13.12
CA ALA A 60 13.46 -13.47 -12.76
C ALA A 60 13.76 -11.97 -12.60
N LEU A 61 13.21 -11.15 -13.51
CA LEU A 61 13.34 -9.71 -13.47
C LEU A 61 12.66 -9.13 -12.22
N MET A 62 11.42 -9.51 -11.99
CA MET A 62 10.61 -8.96 -10.90
C MET A 62 11.10 -9.38 -9.51
N ARG A 63 11.76 -10.56 -9.41
CA ARG A 63 12.37 -11.01 -8.15
C ARG A 63 13.43 -10.06 -7.62
N GLU A 64 14.13 -9.33 -8.49
CA GLU A 64 15.18 -8.37 -8.12
C GLU A 64 14.63 -7.00 -7.71
N VAL A 65 13.33 -6.75 -7.93
CA VAL A 65 12.71 -5.45 -7.68
C VAL A 65 12.46 -5.24 -6.20
N ARG A 66 12.78 -4.05 -5.73
CA ARG A 66 12.43 -3.62 -4.37
C ARG A 66 10.99 -3.13 -4.33
N ILE A 67 10.17 -3.77 -3.50
CA ILE A 67 8.75 -3.45 -3.37
C ILE A 67 8.45 -3.05 -1.93
N ILE A 68 7.76 -1.92 -1.74
CA ILE A 68 7.19 -1.51 -0.47
C ILE A 68 5.68 -1.43 -0.68
N GLY A 69 4.91 -2.23 0.05
CA GLY A 69 3.45 -2.32 -0.10
C GLY A 69 2.69 -1.85 1.14
N MET A 70 1.56 -1.17 0.91
CA MET A 70 0.54 -1.01 1.94
C MET A 70 -0.48 -2.14 1.79
N GLY A 71 -0.60 -2.96 2.81
CA GLY A 71 -1.55 -4.07 2.80
C GLY A 71 -1.27 -5.11 3.88
N GLY A 72 -2.25 -5.93 4.14
CA GLY A 72 -2.18 -7.01 5.11
C GLY A 72 -2.35 -6.56 6.56
N SER A 73 -2.45 -7.56 7.43
CA SER A 73 -2.52 -7.40 8.88
C SER A 73 -1.71 -8.55 9.48
N PHE A 74 -0.54 -8.24 10.03
CA PHE A 74 0.48 -9.22 10.43
C PHE A 74 0.47 -9.54 11.92
N LEU A 75 -0.16 -8.68 12.72
CA LEU A 75 -0.31 -8.85 14.17
C LEU A 75 -1.71 -9.32 14.57
N ASN A 76 -2.64 -9.34 13.61
CA ASN A 76 -4.03 -9.75 13.80
C ASN A 76 -4.51 -10.57 12.60
N SER A 77 -5.43 -11.48 12.83
CA SER A 77 -6.04 -12.30 11.76
C SER A 77 -7.21 -11.59 11.04
N SER A 78 -7.12 -10.28 10.83
CA SER A 78 -8.14 -9.53 10.11
C SER A 78 -7.75 -9.39 8.64
N PRO A 79 -8.63 -9.65 7.66
CA PRO A 79 -8.35 -9.34 6.28
C PRO A 79 -8.21 -7.83 6.11
N GLU A 80 -7.21 -7.40 5.35
CA GLU A 80 -7.03 -6.00 4.97
C GLU A 80 -7.52 -5.80 3.54
N TRP A 81 -8.03 -4.61 3.24
CA TRP A 81 -8.77 -4.34 2.01
C TRP A 81 -7.97 -4.58 0.72
N ASN A 82 -6.70 -4.14 0.65
CA ASN A 82 -5.88 -4.30 -0.54
C ASN A 82 -5.59 -5.78 -0.83
N ILE A 83 -5.34 -6.56 0.24
CA ILE A 83 -5.16 -8.01 0.11
C ILE A 83 -6.48 -8.69 -0.24
N LEU A 84 -7.59 -8.28 0.39
CA LEU A 84 -8.91 -8.88 0.16
C LEU A 84 -9.42 -8.64 -1.26
N CYS A 85 -9.04 -7.52 -1.89
CA CYS A 85 -9.41 -7.22 -3.27
C CYS A 85 -8.85 -8.23 -4.28
N ASP A 86 -7.64 -8.77 -4.05
CA ASP A 86 -7.02 -9.79 -4.89
C ASP A 86 -6.01 -10.62 -4.06
N PRO A 87 -6.51 -11.58 -3.26
CA PRO A 87 -5.64 -12.38 -2.41
C PRO A 87 -4.66 -13.27 -3.18
N GLU A 88 -5.05 -13.75 -4.36
CA GLU A 88 -4.19 -14.54 -5.23
C GLU A 88 -3.00 -13.72 -5.73
N ALA A 89 -3.24 -12.49 -6.13
CA ALA A 89 -2.16 -11.59 -6.54
C ALA A 89 -1.20 -11.28 -5.37
N ALA A 90 -1.75 -11.05 -4.18
CA ALA A 90 -0.95 -10.83 -2.98
C ALA A 90 -0.07 -12.06 -2.65
N SER A 91 -0.63 -13.28 -2.73
CA SER A 91 0.12 -14.54 -2.55
C SER A 91 1.28 -14.65 -3.55
N ILE A 92 1.01 -14.42 -4.84
CA ILE A 92 2.04 -14.48 -5.89
C ILE A 92 3.19 -13.50 -5.60
N VAL A 93 2.86 -12.26 -5.24
CA VAL A 93 3.88 -11.22 -4.98
C VAL A 93 4.70 -11.59 -3.74
N MET A 94 4.05 -12.02 -2.65
CA MET A 94 4.73 -12.40 -1.41
C MET A 94 5.64 -13.61 -1.58
N GLU A 95 5.20 -14.62 -2.33
CA GLU A 95 5.97 -15.85 -2.56
C GLU A 95 7.15 -15.64 -3.52
N ARG A 96 7.02 -14.71 -4.47
CA ARG A 96 8.00 -14.57 -5.57
C ARG A 96 8.93 -13.38 -5.42
N SER A 97 8.61 -12.42 -4.58
CA SER A 97 9.47 -11.24 -4.37
C SER A 97 10.75 -11.61 -3.64
N GLY A 98 11.90 -11.16 -4.14
CA GLY A 98 13.18 -11.31 -3.45
C GLY A 98 13.42 -10.19 -2.42
N TRP A 99 12.66 -9.09 -2.50
CA TRP A 99 12.73 -7.99 -1.53
C TRP A 99 11.37 -7.32 -1.39
N LEU A 100 10.73 -7.51 -0.25
CA LEU A 100 9.40 -6.99 0.03
C LEU A 100 9.31 -6.45 1.46
N ILE A 101 8.86 -5.20 1.60
CA ILE A 101 8.45 -4.62 2.88
C ILE A 101 6.95 -4.32 2.83
N MET A 102 6.22 -4.79 3.84
CA MET A 102 4.78 -4.53 3.96
C MET A 102 4.47 -3.63 5.15
N MET A 103 3.72 -2.56 4.90
CA MET A 103 3.15 -1.65 5.90
C MET A 103 1.70 -2.05 6.14
N GLY A 104 1.48 -2.93 7.13
CA GLY A 104 0.18 -3.50 7.41
C GLY A 104 -0.81 -2.52 8.05
N LEU A 105 -2.09 -2.89 8.04
CA LEU A 105 -3.16 -2.18 8.73
C LEU A 105 -2.86 -2.06 10.24
N ASP A 106 -2.09 -2.99 10.79
CA ASP A 106 -1.68 -3.00 12.20
C ASP A 106 -1.01 -1.71 12.64
N VAL A 107 -0.21 -1.10 11.75
CA VAL A 107 0.51 0.14 12.03
C VAL A 107 -0.15 1.34 11.37
N THR A 108 -0.69 1.19 10.16
CA THR A 108 -1.22 2.33 9.40
C THR A 108 -2.52 2.89 9.96
N LYS A 109 -3.35 2.08 10.64
CA LYS A 109 -4.61 2.52 11.27
C LYS A 109 -4.45 3.60 12.33
N PHE A 110 -3.25 3.79 12.86
CA PHE A 110 -2.95 4.83 13.85
C PHE A 110 -2.61 6.19 13.24
N LEU A 111 -2.38 6.25 11.93
CA LEU A 111 -1.95 7.46 11.19
C LEU A 111 -3.14 8.33 10.79
N ARG A 112 -3.95 8.72 11.77
CA ARG A 112 -5.17 9.48 11.54
C ARG A 112 -4.87 10.97 11.40
N MET A 113 -5.57 11.62 10.47
CA MET A 113 -5.59 13.06 10.39
C MET A 113 -6.35 13.64 11.59
N ASP A 114 -5.69 14.48 12.36
CA ASP A 114 -6.30 15.18 13.49
C ASP A 114 -6.86 16.55 13.10
N GLU A 115 -7.80 17.06 13.91
CA GLU A 115 -8.45 18.36 13.67
C GLU A 115 -7.46 19.53 13.73
N LYS A 116 -6.40 19.43 14.54
CA LYS A 116 -5.37 20.46 14.65
C LYS A 116 -4.62 20.63 13.32
N ARG A 117 -4.25 19.51 12.67
CA ARG A 117 -3.62 19.53 11.34
C ARG A 117 -4.56 20.02 10.27
N LEU A 118 -5.80 19.53 10.26
CA LEU A 118 -6.82 20.03 9.33
C LEU A 118 -6.96 21.54 9.40
N LYS A 119 -7.01 22.10 10.61
CA LYS A 119 -7.08 23.55 10.81
C LYS A 119 -5.82 24.25 10.31
N ALA A 120 -4.64 23.76 10.69
CA ALA A 120 -3.38 24.36 10.27
C ALA A 120 -3.21 24.36 8.74
N TRP A 121 -3.67 23.31 8.08
CA TRP A 121 -3.60 23.20 6.62
C TRP A 121 -4.62 24.11 5.92
N LYS A 122 -5.82 24.28 6.45
CA LYS A 122 -6.80 25.26 5.96
C LYS A 122 -6.27 26.70 6.01
N ASP A 123 -5.48 27.02 7.04
CA ASP A 123 -4.93 28.36 7.23
C ASP A 123 -3.79 28.70 6.25
N ARG A 124 -3.21 27.71 5.54
CA ARG A 124 -2.11 27.92 4.59
C ARG A 124 -2.48 28.65 3.30
N LYS A 125 -3.77 28.70 2.92
CA LYS A 125 -4.26 29.33 1.68
C LYS A 125 -3.52 28.86 0.41
N ASP A 126 -3.19 27.59 0.34
CA ASP A 126 -2.54 26.94 -0.81
C ASP A 126 -3.60 26.20 -1.63
N LYS A 127 -3.70 26.51 -2.93
CA LYS A 127 -4.67 25.86 -3.84
C LYS A 127 -4.56 24.34 -3.89
N ARG A 128 -3.36 23.77 -3.75
CA ARG A 128 -3.15 22.30 -3.72
C ARG A 128 -3.73 21.74 -2.42
N MET A 129 -3.51 22.47 -1.32
CA MET A 129 -4.05 22.09 -0.02
C MET A 129 -5.58 22.21 -0.01
N ASP A 130 -6.15 23.26 -0.60
CA ASP A 130 -7.61 23.41 -0.71
C ASP A 130 -8.22 22.24 -1.48
N TYR A 131 -7.58 21.81 -2.58
CA TYR A 131 -8.01 20.65 -3.36
C TYR A 131 -7.94 19.35 -2.55
N PHE A 132 -6.85 19.13 -1.83
CA PHE A 132 -6.68 17.96 -0.97
C PHE A 132 -7.73 17.95 0.17
N LEU A 133 -7.96 19.08 0.82
CA LEU A 133 -8.93 19.22 1.90
C LEU A 133 -10.38 19.03 1.43
N GLU A 134 -10.67 19.38 0.18
CA GLU A 134 -11.96 19.05 -0.43
C GLU A 134 -12.13 17.53 -0.60
N GLY A 135 -11.06 16.80 -0.99
CA GLY A 135 -11.07 15.34 -1.02
C GLY A 135 -11.29 14.73 0.36
N VAL A 136 -10.65 15.30 1.39
CA VAL A 136 -10.86 14.90 2.79
C VAL A 136 -12.33 15.08 3.20
N ARG A 137 -12.92 16.22 2.87
CA ARG A 137 -14.33 16.50 3.17
C ARG A 137 -15.26 15.49 2.51
N LEU A 138 -15.09 15.26 1.20
CA LEU A 138 -15.90 14.29 0.44
C LEU A 138 -15.79 12.86 1.02
N PHE A 139 -14.57 12.45 1.38
CA PHE A 139 -14.37 11.15 2.00
C PHE A 139 -15.09 11.03 3.35
N GLN A 140 -14.95 12.04 4.22
CA GLN A 140 -15.59 12.04 5.53
C GLN A 140 -17.12 12.06 5.44
N GLU A 141 -17.67 12.83 4.51
CA GLU A 141 -19.12 12.87 4.27
C GLU A 141 -19.67 11.53 3.74
N ALA A 142 -18.93 10.88 2.84
CA ALA A 142 -19.35 9.61 2.25
C ALA A 142 -19.22 8.42 3.22
N THR A 143 -18.21 8.42 4.08
CA THR A 143 -17.87 7.25 4.90
C THR A 143 -18.17 7.41 6.39
N GLY A 144 -18.25 8.64 6.88
CA GLY A 144 -18.31 8.94 8.31
C GLY A 144 -17.00 8.71 9.07
N TYR A 145 -15.90 8.33 8.39
CA TYR A 145 -14.62 8.01 9.01
C TYR A 145 -13.59 9.15 8.81
N PRO A 146 -12.68 9.33 9.78
CA PRO A 146 -11.55 10.24 9.58
C PRO A 146 -10.59 9.68 8.53
N VAL A 147 -9.98 10.58 7.75
CA VAL A 147 -8.92 10.19 6.81
C VAL A 147 -7.73 9.62 7.59
N THR A 148 -7.20 8.52 7.09
CA THR A 148 -6.02 7.85 7.63
C THR A 148 -4.94 7.80 6.55
N PHE A 149 -3.70 8.13 6.92
CA PHE A 149 -2.56 8.22 6.00
C PHE A 149 -1.91 6.86 5.71
N HIS A 150 -2.72 5.87 5.30
CA HIS A 150 -2.20 4.52 5.08
C HIS A 150 -0.99 4.52 4.14
N ASP A 151 -1.16 5.03 2.93
CA ASP A 151 -0.15 4.97 1.86
C ASP A 151 0.99 5.97 2.05
N VAL A 152 0.73 7.08 2.75
CA VAL A 152 1.74 8.10 3.04
C VAL A 152 2.90 7.54 3.87
N LEU A 153 2.66 6.47 4.65
CA LEU A 153 3.71 5.80 5.42
C LEU A 153 4.81 5.23 4.53
N LEU A 154 4.48 4.75 3.32
CA LEU A 154 5.45 4.22 2.38
C LEU A 154 6.45 5.30 1.95
N VAL A 155 5.93 6.50 1.66
CA VAL A 155 6.77 7.67 1.29
C VAL A 155 7.56 8.16 2.50
N ALA A 156 6.93 8.23 3.68
CA ALA A 156 7.61 8.61 4.91
C ALA A 156 8.79 7.68 5.23
N TYR A 157 8.63 6.37 4.99
CA TYR A 157 9.70 5.40 5.15
C TYR A 157 10.87 5.63 4.18
N LEU A 158 10.61 6.02 2.95
CA LEU A 158 11.68 6.38 2.00
C LEU A 158 12.44 7.65 2.42
N ILE A 159 11.76 8.59 3.06
CA ILE A 159 12.38 9.82 3.58
C ILE A 159 13.22 9.53 4.83
N ASP A 160 12.67 8.78 5.78
CA ASP A 160 13.36 8.36 7.00
C ASP A 160 12.88 6.96 7.43
N SER A 161 13.70 5.95 7.16
CA SER A 161 13.37 4.55 7.44
C SER A 161 13.12 4.27 8.93
N ARG A 162 13.58 5.14 9.83
CA ARG A 162 13.36 5.02 11.29
C ARG A 162 11.92 5.32 11.69
N VAL A 163 11.04 5.69 10.76
CA VAL A 163 9.61 5.93 11.03
C VAL A 163 8.89 4.64 11.41
N VAL A 164 9.41 3.48 11.05
CA VAL A 164 8.88 2.17 11.43
C VAL A 164 9.97 1.27 12.01
N THR A 165 9.57 0.32 12.84
CA THR A 165 10.38 -0.84 13.20
C THR A 165 9.95 -2.00 12.33
N LEU A 166 10.89 -2.56 11.57
CA LEU A 166 10.65 -3.72 10.71
C LEU A 166 10.98 -5.01 11.45
N LYS A 167 10.22 -6.06 11.17
CA LYS A 167 10.47 -7.43 11.61
C LYS A 167 10.45 -8.36 10.40
N LYS A 168 11.38 -9.32 10.34
CA LYS A 168 11.33 -10.43 9.39
C LYS A 168 10.27 -11.44 9.84
N GLY A 169 9.59 -12.07 8.88
CA GLY A 169 8.61 -13.11 9.15
C GLY A 169 8.31 -13.91 7.89
N HIS A 170 7.65 -15.02 8.08
CA HIS A 170 7.13 -15.84 7.00
C HIS A 170 5.62 -15.84 7.08
N PHE A 171 4.98 -15.29 6.07
CA PHE A 171 3.53 -15.18 6.01
C PHE A 171 3.01 -15.75 4.70
N ALA A 172 1.87 -16.41 4.77
CA ALA A 172 1.07 -16.82 3.61
C ALA A 172 -0.25 -16.06 3.59
N VAL A 173 -0.83 -15.91 2.42
CA VAL A 173 -2.19 -15.39 2.26
C VAL A 173 -3.17 -16.57 2.28
N GLU A 174 -4.18 -16.51 3.15
CA GLU A 174 -5.24 -17.51 3.17
C GLU A 174 -6.15 -17.34 1.95
N LEU A 175 -6.22 -18.36 1.10
CA LEU A 175 -6.94 -18.31 -0.18
C LEU A 175 -8.27 -19.10 -0.19
N SER A 176 -8.44 -20.07 0.71
CA SER A 176 -9.52 -21.06 0.63
C SER A 176 -10.58 -20.92 1.72
N GLY A 177 -10.24 -20.31 2.83
CA GLY A 177 -11.11 -20.21 4.00
C GLY A 177 -12.30 -19.28 3.76
N ARG A 178 -13.52 -19.81 3.97
CA ARG A 178 -14.75 -19.03 3.79
C ARG A 178 -14.82 -17.72 4.60
N LEU A 179 -14.23 -17.70 5.79
CA LEU A 179 -14.21 -16.55 6.72
C LEU A 179 -12.85 -15.89 6.84
N THR A 180 -11.79 -16.56 6.38
CA THR A 180 -10.39 -16.14 6.59
C THR A 180 -9.68 -15.78 5.31
N ARG A 181 -10.32 -15.91 4.15
CA ARG A 181 -9.75 -15.54 2.85
C ARG A 181 -9.21 -14.10 2.87
N GLY A 182 -7.98 -13.93 2.44
CA GLY A 182 -7.29 -12.64 2.44
C GLY A 182 -6.64 -12.27 3.79
N THR A 183 -6.68 -13.15 4.81
CA THR A 183 -5.92 -12.93 6.04
C THR A 183 -4.47 -13.36 5.86
N MET A 184 -3.59 -12.72 6.63
CA MET A 184 -2.18 -13.10 6.71
C MET A 184 -2.01 -14.18 7.76
N VAL A 185 -1.47 -15.33 7.35
CA VAL A 185 -1.18 -16.47 8.23
C VAL A 185 0.31 -16.48 8.54
N ASP A 186 0.67 -16.37 9.81
CA ASP A 186 2.06 -16.47 10.26
C ASP A 186 2.53 -17.93 10.14
N MET A 187 3.48 -18.16 9.25
CA MET A 187 4.09 -19.46 8.96
C MET A 187 5.45 -19.65 9.65
N THR A 188 5.87 -18.72 10.49
CA THR A 188 7.21 -18.71 11.10
C THR A 188 7.52 -20.01 11.85
N ASN A 189 6.53 -20.65 12.45
CA ASN A 189 6.67 -21.90 13.20
C ASN A 189 6.18 -23.15 12.44
N TYR A 190 5.87 -23.01 11.15
CA TYR A 190 5.40 -24.14 10.33
C TYR A 190 6.59 -24.99 9.89
N TYR A 191 6.59 -26.28 10.25
CA TYR A 191 7.71 -27.21 9.99
C TYR A 191 7.92 -27.59 8.52
N GLU A 192 6.99 -27.22 7.63
CA GLU A 192 7.02 -27.57 6.20
C GLU A 192 7.36 -26.35 5.30
N ILE A 193 7.90 -25.29 5.87
CA ILE A 193 8.38 -24.18 5.04
C ILE A 193 9.52 -24.72 4.18
N ASN A 194 9.33 -24.64 2.86
CA ASN A 194 10.40 -25.01 1.94
C ASN A 194 11.60 -24.08 2.18
N PRO A 195 12.72 -24.57 2.75
CA PRO A 195 13.87 -23.74 3.10
C PRO A 195 14.59 -23.17 1.86
N GLU A 196 14.21 -23.59 0.65
CA GLU A 196 14.79 -23.11 -0.60
C GLU A 196 14.17 -21.77 -1.07
N VAL A 197 13.07 -21.32 -0.46
CA VAL A 197 12.45 -20.02 -0.78
C VAL A 197 12.93 -18.96 0.21
N GLU A 198 14.14 -18.48 0.03
CA GLU A 198 14.60 -17.27 0.71
C GLU A 198 13.91 -16.05 0.10
N THR A 199 12.90 -15.54 0.76
CA THR A 199 12.36 -14.20 0.51
C THR A 199 12.85 -13.25 1.57
N ASP A 200 13.34 -12.07 1.20
CA ASP A 200 13.65 -11.01 2.17
C ASP A 200 12.37 -10.24 2.50
N PHE A 201 11.42 -10.95 3.13
CA PHE A 201 10.15 -10.39 3.55
C PHE A 201 10.27 -9.75 4.91
N GLN A 202 9.84 -8.49 4.99
CA GLN A 202 9.77 -7.73 6.23
C GLN A 202 8.40 -7.05 6.34
N PHE A 203 7.94 -6.86 7.56
CA PHE A 203 6.72 -6.11 7.83
C PHE A 203 6.93 -5.09 8.94
N ALA A 204 6.17 -3.99 8.90
CA ALA A 204 6.19 -2.99 9.95
C ALA A 204 5.49 -3.54 11.21
N GLN A 205 6.25 -3.64 12.29
CA GLN A 205 5.75 -4.07 13.61
C GLN A 205 5.22 -2.89 14.42
N SER A 206 5.83 -1.72 14.26
CA SER A 206 5.41 -0.49 14.94
C SER A 206 5.74 0.73 14.10
N VAL A 207 5.08 1.85 14.39
CA VAL A 207 5.31 3.15 13.78
C VAL A 207 5.63 4.20 14.85
N ASP A 208 6.64 5.03 14.58
CA ASP A 208 6.95 6.22 15.35
C ASP A 208 6.04 7.38 14.87
N LEU A 209 4.96 7.60 15.61
CA LEU A 209 3.95 8.61 15.26
C LEU A 209 4.54 10.04 15.26
N GLU A 210 5.42 10.36 16.20
CA GLU A 210 6.01 11.70 16.28
C GLU A 210 6.86 11.97 15.04
N ARG A 211 7.69 11.01 14.67
CA ARG A 211 8.54 11.09 13.47
C ARG A 211 7.70 11.14 12.20
N PHE A 212 6.70 10.30 12.09
CA PHE A 212 5.77 10.30 10.96
C PHE A 212 5.12 11.66 10.75
N TYR A 213 4.52 12.21 11.80
CA TYR A 213 3.84 13.50 11.67
C TYR A 213 4.80 14.68 11.47
N ARG A 214 6.03 14.59 11.93
CA ARG A 214 7.07 15.59 11.61
C ARG A 214 7.38 15.58 10.11
N ILE A 215 7.48 14.41 9.48
CA ILE A 215 7.66 14.28 8.03
C ILE A 215 6.45 14.87 7.31
N VAL A 216 5.24 14.48 7.69
CA VAL A 216 4.00 14.99 7.10
C VAL A 216 3.94 16.52 7.20
N ASP A 217 4.16 17.09 8.38
CA ASP A 217 4.10 18.55 8.59
C ASP A 217 5.22 19.32 7.85
N THR A 218 6.31 18.64 7.46
CA THR A 218 7.42 19.23 6.69
C THR A 218 7.13 19.29 5.19
N TYR A 219 6.48 18.26 4.63
CA TYR A 219 6.33 18.10 3.19
C TYR A 219 4.91 18.37 2.68
N PHE A 220 3.93 18.43 3.56
CA PHE A 220 2.56 18.83 3.31
C PHE A 220 2.26 20.21 3.88
#